data_1a2e66bbee5f9db542f9f8c7c6cb6d39
#
_entry.id   1a2e66bbee5f9db542f9f8c7c6cb6d39
#
_cell.length_a   1.000
_cell.length_b   1.000
_cell.length_c   1.000
_cell.angle_alpha   90.00
_cell.angle_beta   90.00
_cell.angle_gamma   90.00
#
_symmetry.space_group_name_H-M   'P 1'
#
loop_
_entity.id
_entity.type
_entity.pdbx_description
1 polymer ?
#
loop_
_entity_poly.entity_id
_entity_poly.type
_entity_poly.pdbx_seq_one_letter_code
_entity_poly.pdbx_strand_id
1 'polypeptide(L)'
;MNVRKPVDYGTMYRELTAILAQNLPQMSEIYAIGKTISQRPEKGAAVAAAEFMQTNFHDRAGFSPRNVRRMRDFYKTYENDQTLLRLAMKIGWTLNVVIMEAELTRDVRKWYLEQVRERQWSKAVLLEKLASTAHLEKPLDVGTDTCYTGNKDIKTCVKWTSTHDIFGKSHCWIGQRWLLNLWRYISTRLLRRVSQKMFYVRC
;
A
#
# COMPACT_ATOMS: atom_id res chain seq x y z
N MET A 1 -33.03 -16.23 -23.89
CA MET A 1 -32.28 -15.08 -23.31
C MET A 1 -32.27 -15.20 -21.80
N ASN A 2 -31.11 -15.38 -21.17
CA ASN A 2 -31.00 -15.39 -19.70
C ASN A 2 -31.06 -13.94 -19.19
N VAL A 3 -32.26 -13.50 -18.83
CA VAL A 3 -32.46 -12.21 -18.17
C VAL A 3 -31.93 -12.35 -16.74
N ARG A 4 -30.78 -11.75 -16.44
CA ARG A 4 -30.24 -11.69 -15.08
C ARG A 4 -31.21 -10.89 -14.22
N LYS A 5 -31.66 -11.48 -13.10
CA LYS A 5 -32.46 -10.75 -12.12
C LYS A 5 -31.74 -9.48 -11.68
N PRO A 6 -32.44 -8.34 -11.62
CA PRO A 6 -31.85 -7.13 -11.08
C PRO A 6 -31.38 -7.37 -9.64
N VAL A 7 -30.16 -6.94 -9.31
CA VAL A 7 -29.60 -7.06 -7.96
C VAL A 7 -30.22 -5.95 -7.10
N ASP A 8 -30.77 -6.34 -5.95
CA ASP A 8 -31.29 -5.36 -4.97
C ASP A 8 -30.16 -4.87 -4.04
N TYR A 9 -29.84 -3.59 -4.12
CA TYR A 9 -28.88 -2.90 -3.26
C TYR A 9 -29.56 -2.06 -2.15
N GLY A 10 -30.85 -2.16 -1.93
CA GLY A 10 -31.59 -1.31 -1.00
C GLY A 10 -31.07 -1.36 0.44
N THR A 11 -30.65 -2.54 0.92
CA THR A 11 -30.02 -2.68 2.26
C THR A 11 -28.68 -1.95 2.32
N MET A 12 -27.83 -2.12 1.31
CA MET A 12 -26.53 -1.43 1.22
C MET A 12 -26.71 0.08 1.22
N TYR A 13 -27.67 0.62 0.47
CA TYR A 13 -27.94 2.06 0.41
C TYR A 13 -28.39 2.63 1.75
N ARG A 14 -29.23 1.91 2.50
CA ARG A 14 -29.63 2.31 3.85
C ARG A 14 -28.45 2.34 4.81
N GLU A 15 -27.59 1.34 4.78
CA GLU A 15 -26.37 1.29 5.60
C GLU A 15 -25.42 2.44 5.26
N LEU A 16 -25.16 2.70 3.97
CA LEU A 16 -24.32 3.81 3.52
C LEU A 16 -24.87 5.16 3.99
N THR A 17 -26.20 5.37 3.87
CA THR A 17 -26.85 6.57 4.39
C THR A 17 -26.63 6.73 5.89
N ALA A 18 -26.80 5.65 6.67
CA ALA A 18 -26.60 5.67 8.11
C ALA A 18 -25.14 5.98 8.50
N ILE A 19 -24.14 5.44 7.75
CA ILE A 19 -22.74 5.73 7.97
C ILE A 19 -22.43 7.20 7.70
N LEU A 20 -22.88 7.73 6.58
CA LEU A 20 -22.62 9.12 6.17
C LEU A 20 -23.31 10.15 7.08
N ALA A 21 -24.43 9.77 7.69
CA ALA A 21 -25.13 10.63 8.67
C ALA A 21 -24.41 10.73 10.03
N GLN A 22 -23.51 9.79 10.35
CA GLN A 22 -22.81 9.76 11.64
C GLN A 22 -21.64 10.75 11.74
N ASN A 23 -21.21 11.38 10.63
CA ASN A 23 -20.07 12.29 10.57
C ASN A 23 -18.80 11.70 11.24
N LEU A 24 -18.48 10.47 10.94
CA LEU A 24 -17.31 9.77 11.49
C LEU A 24 -15.99 10.43 11.03
N PRO A 25 -14.90 10.26 11.77
CA PRO A 25 -13.56 10.58 11.27
C PRO A 25 -13.30 9.90 9.92
N GLN A 26 -12.65 10.60 8.99
CA GLN A 26 -12.47 10.16 7.60
C GLN A 26 -12.06 8.69 7.45
N MET A 27 -11.06 8.24 8.19
CA MET A 27 -10.57 6.86 8.08
C MET A 27 -11.57 5.82 8.61
N SER A 28 -12.33 6.18 9.65
CA SER A 28 -13.39 5.33 10.20
C SER A 28 -14.57 5.22 9.24
N GLU A 29 -14.94 6.32 8.59
CA GLU A 29 -15.98 6.35 7.56
C GLU A 29 -15.57 5.49 6.36
N ILE A 30 -14.34 5.65 5.85
CA ILE A 30 -13.79 4.84 4.75
C ILE A 30 -13.83 3.34 5.08
N TYR A 31 -13.45 2.97 6.30
CA TYR A 31 -13.47 1.58 6.76
C TYR A 31 -14.91 1.04 6.85
N ALA A 32 -15.84 1.81 7.38
CA ALA A 32 -17.25 1.43 7.49
C ALA A 32 -17.90 1.27 6.10
N ILE A 33 -17.68 2.21 5.17
CA ILE A 33 -18.12 2.10 3.77
C ILE A 33 -17.53 0.84 3.13
N GLY A 34 -16.23 0.62 3.30
CA GLY A 34 -15.53 -0.56 2.77
C GLY A 34 -16.13 -1.87 3.28
N LYS A 35 -16.48 -1.93 4.59
CA LYS A 35 -17.15 -3.06 5.23
C LYS A 35 -18.50 -3.37 4.57
N THR A 36 -19.37 -2.37 4.46
CA THR A 36 -20.70 -2.51 3.86
C THR A 36 -20.61 -3.04 2.42
N ILE A 37 -19.67 -2.52 1.62
CA ILE A 37 -19.50 -2.96 0.24
C ILE A 37 -18.88 -4.37 0.18
N SER A 38 -17.98 -4.73 1.08
CA SER A 38 -17.33 -6.04 1.09
C SER A 38 -18.29 -7.19 1.38
N GLN A 39 -19.40 -6.92 2.05
CA GLN A 39 -20.46 -7.89 2.32
C GLN A 39 -21.29 -8.25 1.08
N ARG A 40 -21.09 -7.53 -0.02
CA ARG A 40 -21.77 -7.75 -1.30
C ARG A 40 -20.86 -8.51 -2.28
N PRO A 41 -21.18 -9.75 -2.64
CA PRO A 41 -20.37 -10.56 -3.55
C PRO A 41 -20.53 -10.12 -5.02
N GLU A 42 -21.56 -9.33 -5.34
CA GLU A 42 -21.92 -9.01 -6.70
C GLU A 42 -20.89 -8.09 -7.36
N LYS A 43 -20.55 -8.45 -8.61
CA LYS A 43 -19.75 -7.57 -9.47
C LYS A 43 -20.55 -6.29 -9.75
N GLY A 44 -20.09 -5.17 -9.33
CA GLY A 44 -20.78 -3.89 -9.55
C GLY A 44 -21.26 -3.22 -8.26
N ALA A 45 -21.30 -3.91 -7.13
CA ALA A 45 -21.70 -3.32 -5.85
C ALA A 45 -20.96 -2.01 -5.53
N ALA A 46 -19.64 -1.96 -5.78
CA ALA A 46 -18.85 -0.75 -5.57
C ALA A 46 -19.18 0.39 -6.57
N VAL A 47 -19.65 0.05 -7.77
CA VAL A 47 -20.10 1.05 -8.75
C VAL A 47 -21.46 1.59 -8.34
N ALA A 48 -22.41 0.71 -8.03
CA ALA A 48 -23.75 1.09 -7.55
C ALA A 48 -23.67 1.92 -6.26
N ALA A 49 -22.80 1.56 -5.32
CA ALA A 49 -22.54 2.35 -4.11
C ALA A 49 -21.97 3.74 -4.44
N ALA A 50 -21.04 3.83 -5.39
CA ALA A 50 -20.46 5.09 -5.81
C ALA A 50 -21.51 6.02 -6.45
N GLU A 51 -22.30 5.50 -7.38
CA GLU A 51 -23.39 6.22 -8.05
C GLU A 51 -24.42 6.70 -7.03
N PHE A 52 -24.83 5.83 -6.11
CA PHE A 52 -25.75 6.21 -5.03
C PHE A 52 -25.22 7.34 -4.16
N MET A 53 -23.95 7.24 -3.70
CA MET A 53 -23.34 8.25 -2.86
C MET A 53 -23.13 9.58 -3.60
N GLN A 54 -22.74 9.56 -4.86
CA GLN A 54 -22.58 10.76 -5.69
C GLN A 54 -23.92 11.47 -5.94
N THR A 55 -24.99 10.70 -6.13
CA THR A 55 -26.32 11.27 -6.39
C THR A 55 -26.94 11.86 -5.13
N ASN A 56 -26.79 11.21 -3.98
CA ASN A 56 -27.48 11.62 -2.76
C ASN A 56 -26.65 12.52 -1.83
N PHE A 57 -25.31 12.55 -2.02
CA PHE A 57 -24.35 13.32 -1.20
C PHE A 57 -23.39 14.11 -2.10
N HIS A 58 -23.94 14.89 -3.02
CA HIS A 58 -23.20 15.64 -4.05
C HIS A 58 -22.32 16.76 -3.49
N ASP A 59 -22.57 17.19 -2.26
CA ASP A 59 -21.75 18.13 -1.49
C ASP A 59 -20.47 17.51 -0.93
N ARG A 60 -20.34 16.18 -0.97
CA ARG A 60 -19.19 15.41 -0.47
C ARG A 60 -18.37 14.82 -1.62
N ALA A 61 -17.06 15.06 -1.58
CA ALA A 61 -16.13 14.52 -2.58
C ALA A 61 -15.58 13.14 -2.20
N GLY A 62 -14.99 12.45 -3.19
CA GLY A 62 -14.24 11.23 -2.93
C GLY A 62 -14.97 9.91 -3.21
N PHE A 63 -16.21 9.95 -3.70
CA PHE A 63 -17.02 8.77 -3.99
C PHE A 63 -16.94 8.29 -5.45
N SER A 64 -15.79 8.48 -6.12
CA SER A 64 -15.61 7.88 -7.45
C SER A 64 -15.61 6.33 -7.37
N PRO A 65 -16.08 5.61 -8.40
CA PRO A 65 -16.11 4.15 -8.40
C PRO A 65 -14.74 3.51 -8.12
N ARG A 66 -13.66 4.15 -8.56
CA ARG A 66 -12.29 3.71 -8.28
C ARG A 66 -11.96 3.85 -6.79
N ASN A 67 -12.32 4.97 -6.18
CA ASN A 67 -12.02 5.21 -4.77
C ASN A 67 -12.87 4.33 -3.85
N VAL A 68 -14.13 4.09 -4.21
CA VAL A 68 -15.03 3.18 -3.48
C VAL A 68 -14.52 1.74 -3.54
N ARG A 69 -13.96 1.28 -4.66
CA ARG A 69 -13.26 -0.02 -4.72
C ARG A 69 -12.05 -0.07 -3.78
N ARG A 70 -11.26 0.99 -3.72
CA ARG A 70 -10.12 1.10 -2.79
C ARG A 70 -10.56 1.07 -1.32
N MET A 71 -11.71 1.67 -0.98
CA MET A 71 -12.29 1.58 0.37
C MET A 71 -12.65 0.14 0.73
N ARG A 72 -13.28 -0.59 -0.19
CA ARG A 72 -13.54 -2.03 -0.02
C ARG A 72 -12.25 -2.84 0.15
N ASP A 73 -11.25 -2.57 -0.67
CA ASP A 73 -9.98 -3.28 -0.63
C ASP A 73 -9.19 -2.93 0.64
N PHE A 74 -9.33 -1.70 1.15
CA PHE A 74 -8.81 -1.28 2.45
C PHE A 74 -9.42 -2.11 3.60
N TYR A 75 -10.74 -2.25 3.64
CA TYR A 75 -11.38 -3.10 4.63
C TYR A 75 -10.85 -4.54 4.55
N LYS A 76 -10.86 -5.16 3.39
CA LYS A 76 -10.39 -6.54 3.19
C LYS A 76 -8.93 -6.76 3.59
N THR A 77 -8.08 -5.75 3.39
CA THR A 77 -6.66 -5.83 3.72
C THR A 77 -6.43 -5.84 5.24
N TYR A 78 -7.26 -5.13 6.00
CA TYR A 78 -7.03 -4.91 7.43
C TYR A 78 -8.07 -5.55 8.35
N GLU A 79 -9.14 -6.18 7.84
CA GLU A 79 -10.22 -6.77 8.65
C GLU A 79 -9.73 -7.82 9.65
N ASN A 80 -8.73 -8.62 9.27
CA ASN A 80 -8.19 -9.72 10.08
C ASN A 80 -6.98 -9.31 10.93
N ASP A 81 -6.49 -8.06 10.84
CA ASP A 81 -5.32 -7.60 11.58
C ASP A 81 -5.56 -6.25 12.27
N GLN A 82 -6.03 -6.35 13.51
CA GLN A 82 -6.32 -5.17 14.34
C GLN A 82 -5.08 -4.30 14.63
N THR A 83 -3.89 -4.90 14.63
CA THR A 83 -2.63 -4.16 14.85
C THR A 83 -2.32 -3.27 13.66
N LEU A 84 -2.38 -3.81 12.46
CA LEU A 84 -2.20 -3.04 11.23
C LEU A 84 -3.32 -2.01 11.05
N LEU A 85 -4.57 -2.37 11.35
CA LEU A 85 -5.70 -1.45 11.26
C LEU A 85 -5.48 -0.21 12.15
N ARG A 86 -5.03 -0.39 13.40
CA ARG A 86 -4.75 0.73 14.32
C ARG A 86 -3.66 1.66 13.79
N LEU A 87 -2.65 1.14 13.10
CA LEU A 87 -1.60 1.93 12.46
C LEU A 87 -2.15 2.66 11.24
N ALA A 88 -2.88 1.96 10.38
CA ALA A 88 -3.48 2.51 9.17
C ALA A 88 -4.47 3.64 9.47
N MET A 89 -5.25 3.53 10.57
CA MET A 89 -6.18 4.58 11.00
C MET A 89 -5.50 5.88 11.45
N LYS A 90 -4.21 5.86 11.77
CA LYS A 90 -3.44 7.03 12.23
C LYS A 90 -2.77 7.81 11.11
N ILE A 91 -2.81 7.33 9.90
CA ILE A 91 -2.23 7.97 8.71
C ILE A 91 -3.32 8.34 7.71
N GLY A 92 -3.03 9.31 6.83
CA GLY A 92 -4.01 9.80 5.86
C GLY A 92 -4.37 8.77 4.78
N TRP A 93 -5.57 8.94 4.20
CA TRP A 93 -6.10 8.05 3.15
C TRP A 93 -5.15 7.86 1.97
N THR A 94 -4.57 8.95 1.46
CA THR A 94 -3.67 8.90 0.30
C THR A 94 -2.45 8.01 0.53
N LEU A 95 -1.88 8.05 1.74
CA LEU A 95 -0.72 7.23 2.12
C LEU A 95 -1.11 5.76 2.28
N ASN A 96 -2.28 5.49 2.88
CA ASN A 96 -2.83 4.14 2.97
C ASN A 96 -3.03 3.50 1.60
N VAL A 97 -3.56 4.25 0.63
CA VAL A 97 -3.75 3.75 -0.74
C VAL A 97 -2.41 3.36 -1.37
N VAL A 98 -1.37 4.17 -1.20
CA VAL A 98 -0.03 3.86 -1.74
C VAL A 98 0.55 2.59 -1.12
N ILE A 99 0.46 2.43 0.21
CA ILE A 99 0.96 1.24 0.92
C ILE A 99 0.17 -0.02 0.55
N MET A 100 -1.14 0.11 0.37
CA MET A 100 -2.01 -1.00 0.01
C MET A 100 -1.75 -1.48 -1.43
N GLU A 101 -1.55 -0.54 -2.38
CA GLU A 101 -1.28 -0.86 -3.79
C GLU A 101 0.16 -1.40 -4.03
N ALA A 102 1.05 -1.32 -3.05
CA ALA A 102 2.44 -1.77 -3.15
C ALA A 102 2.63 -3.30 -2.95
N GLU A 103 1.55 -4.06 -2.72
CA GLU A 103 1.57 -5.55 -2.58
C GLU A 103 2.63 -6.05 -1.57
N LEU A 104 2.76 -5.36 -0.44
CA LEU A 104 3.75 -5.66 0.59
C LEU A 104 3.31 -6.85 1.47
N THR A 105 4.30 -7.60 1.97
CA THR A 105 4.06 -8.59 3.03
C THR A 105 3.57 -7.90 4.30
N ARG A 106 2.97 -8.67 5.23
CA ARG A 106 2.41 -8.15 6.48
C ARG A 106 3.44 -7.33 7.28
N ASP A 107 4.64 -7.86 7.47
CA ASP A 107 5.66 -7.24 8.32
C ASP A 107 6.26 -5.99 7.67
N VAL A 108 6.49 -6.04 6.36
CA VAL A 108 6.95 -4.89 5.59
C VAL A 108 5.90 -3.78 5.57
N ARG A 109 4.61 -4.13 5.42
CA ARG A 109 3.50 -3.18 5.50
C ARG A 109 3.45 -2.50 6.87
N LYS A 110 3.60 -3.29 7.96
CA LYS A 110 3.67 -2.76 9.33
C LYS A 110 4.79 -1.75 9.47
N TRP A 111 5.99 -2.09 9.00
CA TRP A 111 7.14 -1.19 9.04
C TRP A 111 6.88 0.13 8.31
N TYR A 112 6.32 0.09 7.08
CA TYR A 112 6.00 1.33 6.36
C TYR A 112 4.93 2.17 7.07
N LEU A 113 3.89 1.55 7.64
CA LEU A 113 2.88 2.26 8.41
C LEU A 113 3.47 2.97 9.63
N GLU A 114 4.39 2.31 10.34
CA GLU A 114 5.11 2.87 11.48
C GLU A 114 6.02 4.03 11.05
N GLN A 115 6.84 3.85 10.00
CA GLN A 115 7.75 4.88 9.52
C GLN A 115 7.01 6.12 9.00
N VAL A 116 5.92 5.93 8.24
CA VAL A 116 5.08 7.04 7.78
C VAL A 116 4.53 7.84 8.96
N ARG A 117 4.06 7.16 10.01
CA ARG A 117 3.53 7.80 11.20
C ARG A 117 4.61 8.55 12.00
N GLU A 118 5.75 7.91 12.23
CA GLU A 118 6.82 8.45 13.06
C GLU A 118 7.55 9.60 12.39
N ARG A 119 7.86 9.45 11.11
CA ARG A 119 8.65 10.42 10.34
C ARG A 119 7.79 11.41 9.55
N GLN A 120 6.45 11.28 9.61
CA GLN A 120 5.51 12.15 8.90
C GLN A 120 5.82 12.25 7.40
N TRP A 121 6.12 11.11 6.77
CA TRP A 121 6.46 11.09 5.35
C TRP A 121 5.33 11.61 4.48
N SER A 122 5.69 12.45 3.52
CA SER A 122 4.79 12.85 2.44
C SER A 122 4.61 11.69 1.44
N LYS A 123 3.59 11.80 0.58
CA LYS A 123 3.37 10.80 -0.48
C LYS A 123 4.60 10.63 -1.38
N ALA A 124 5.30 11.73 -1.72
CA ALA A 124 6.49 11.67 -2.58
C ALA A 124 7.63 10.89 -1.92
N VAL A 125 7.92 11.18 -0.65
CA VAL A 125 8.93 10.46 0.15
C VAL A 125 8.57 8.99 0.29
N LEU A 126 7.29 8.67 0.57
CA LEU A 126 6.86 7.27 0.68
C LEU A 126 7.07 6.50 -0.64
N LEU A 127 6.74 7.10 -1.78
CA LEU A 127 6.97 6.47 -3.09
C LEU A 127 8.45 6.25 -3.38
N GLU A 128 9.32 7.19 -3.02
CA GLU A 128 10.77 7.05 -3.12
C GLU A 128 11.29 5.91 -2.24
N LYS A 129 10.85 5.86 -0.97
CA LYS A 129 11.23 4.81 -0.02
C LYS A 129 10.73 3.42 -0.43
N LEU A 130 9.56 3.32 -1.04
CA LEU A 130 9.06 2.08 -1.63
C LEU A 130 9.90 1.66 -2.84
N ALA A 131 10.29 2.59 -3.70
CA ALA A 131 11.13 2.32 -4.86
C ALA A 131 12.54 1.87 -4.47
N SER A 132 13.13 2.47 -3.43
CA SER A 132 14.45 2.09 -2.90
C SER A 132 14.42 0.86 -2.00
N THR A 133 13.25 0.26 -1.75
CA THR A 133 13.11 -0.86 -0.79
C THR A 133 13.70 -0.58 0.60
N ALA A 134 13.46 0.63 1.11
CA ALA A 134 14.07 1.15 2.33
C ALA A 134 13.87 0.27 3.59
N HIS A 135 12.90 -0.65 3.58
CA HIS A 135 12.70 -1.63 4.65
C HIS A 135 13.83 -2.70 4.72
N LEU A 136 14.65 -2.84 3.67
CA LEU A 136 15.81 -3.73 3.65
C LEU A 136 17.07 -3.01 4.17
N GLU A 137 17.08 -1.68 4.14
CA GLU A 137 18.10 -0.86 4.75
C GLU A 137 17.84 -0.78 6.27
N LYS A 138 18.00 -1.92 6.98
CA LYS A 138 18.12 -1.86 8.44
C LYS A 138 19.31 -0.96 8.72
N PRO A 139 19.18 0.09 9.58
CA PRO A 139 20.38 0.67 10.16
C PRO A 139 21.12 -0.51 10.78
N LEU A 140 22.35 -0.73 10.34
CA LEU A 140 23.27 -1.56 11.10
C LEU A 140 23.19 -0.98 12.52
N ASP A 141 22.59 -1.72 13.45
CA ASP A 141 22.82 -1.50 14.85
C ASP A 141 24.34 -1.63 14.99
N VAL A 142 25.01 -0.50 14.86
CA VAL A 142 26.35 -0.37 15.40
C VAL A 142 26.10 -0.43 16.90
N GLY A 143 26.06 -1.68 17.39
CA GLY A 143 26.16 -1.94 18.80
C GLY A 143 27.38 -1.18 19.26
N THR A 144 27.14 -0.05 19.87
CA THR A 144 28.11 0.55 20.77
C THR A 144 28.20 -0.41 21.92
N ASP A 145 28.93 -1.52 21.70
CA ASP A 145 29.56 -2.24 22.81
C ASP A 145 30.53 -1.24 23.45
N THR A 146 29.97 -0.37 24.27
CA THR A 146 30.74 0.34 25.26
C THR A 146 31.18 -0.70 26.26
N CYS A 147 32.31 -1.32 25.96
CA CYS A 147 33.12 -2.01 26.97
C CYS A 147 33.47 -0.96 28.05
N TYR A 148 32.66 -0.92 29.10
CA TYR A 148 32.98 -0.18 30.31
C TYR A 148 34.07 -0.95 31.05
N THR A 149 35.32 -0.77 30.64
CA THR A 149 36.46 -1.08 31.50
C THR A 149 36.95 0.27 32.05
N GLY A 150 36.62 0.48 33.33
CA GLY A 150 37.20 1.59 34.07
C GLY A 150 38.72 1.48 34.07
N ASN A 151 39.40 2.25 33.29
CA ASN A 151 40.57 3.03 33.59
C ASN A 151 41.08 3.78 32.35
N LYS A 152 41.50 5.02 32.62
CA LYS A 152 42.14 6.00 31.75
C LYS A 152 42.93 5.35 30.60
N ASP A 153 42.45 5.52 29.34
CA ASP A 153 43.19 5.92 28.14
C ASP A 153 42.32 5.64 26.92
N ILE A 154 41.85 6.72 26.30
CA ILE A 154 41.10 6.69 25.05
C ILE A 154 42.09 6.35 23.93
N LYS A 155 42.14 5.08 23.53
CA LYS A 155 42.69 4.68 22.23
C LYS A 155 41.54 4.25 21.35
N THR A 156 41.15 5.11 20.44
CA THR A 156 40.27 4.79 19.31
C THR A 156 40.84 3.65 18.49
N CYS A 157 40.36 2.47 18.71
CA CYS A 157 40.72 1.32 17.89
C CYS A 157 39.77 1.27 16.67
N VAL A 158 40.12 1.97 15.61
CA VAL A 158 39.53 1.80 14.29
C VAL A 158 40.15 0.51 13.71
N LYS A 159 39.50 -0.63 13.90
CA LYS A 159 39.86 -1.85 13.18
C LYS A 159 39.35 -1.76 11.74
N TRP A 160 40.20 -1.28 10.86
CA TRP A 160 40.11 -1.60 9.45
C TRP A 160 40.48 -3.08 9.26
N THR A 161 39.50 -3.96 9.04
CA THR A 161 39.79 -5.27 8.51
C THR A 161 39.70 -5.19 6.99
N SER A 162 40.82 -4.81 6.39
CA SER A 162 41.14 -5.15 5.01
C SER A 162 41.49 -6.63 4.97
N THR A 163 40.58 -7.43 4.43
CA THR A 163 40.95 -8.81 4.00
C THR A 163 40.93 -8.84 2.47
N HIS A 164 42.06 -8.55 1.90
CA HIS A 164 42.47 -9.11 0.64
C HIS A 164 42.93 -10.59 0.88
N ASP A 165 42.63 -11.40 -0.13
CA ASP A 165 43.11 -12.75 -0.42
C ASP A 165 42.38 -13.93 0.24
N ILE A 166 41.78 -14.79 -0.55
CA ILE A 166 42.33 -15.97 -1.25
C ILE A 166 41.20 -16.74 -1.90
N PHE A 167 41.34 -16.97 -3.21
CA PHE A 167 40.82 -18.08 -4.02
C PHE A 167 39.63 -18.90 -3.52
N GLY A 168 38.54 -18.90 -4.31
CA GLY A 168 37.50 -19.92 -4.22
C GLY A 168 36.33 -19.60 -5.14
N LYS A 169 36.33 -20.20 -6.33
CA LYS A 169 35.23 -20.23 -7.27
C LYS A 169 33.96 -20.72 -6.59
N SER A 170 32.96 -19.91 -6.50
CA SER A 170 31.57 -20.38 -6.35
C SER A 170 30.61 -19.40 -7.04
N HIS A 171 29.87 -19.97 -7.94
CA HIS A 171 28.98 -19.37 -8.89
C HIS A 171 27.94 -18.48 -8.20
N CYS A 172 27.98 -17.16 -8.49
CA CYS A 172 26.95 -16.22 -8.13
C CYS A 172 25.73 -16.42 -9.06
N TRP A 173 24.78 -17.26 -8.63
CA TRP A 173 23.57 -17.61 -9.40
C TRP A 173 22.32 -16.85 -8.95
N ILE A 174 22.46 -15.72 -8.27
CA ILE A 174 21.31 -14.95 -7.71
C ILE A 174 21.01 -13.66 -8.47
N GLY A 175 21.91 -13.22 -9.37
CA GLY A 175 21.74 -11.91 -10.06
C GLY A 175 20.79 -11.88 -11.27
N GLN A 176 20.48 -13.00 -11.91
CA GLN A 176 19.75 -13.00 -13.20
C GLN A 176 18.22 -13.05 -13.08
N ARG A 177 17.66 -13.45 -11.94
CA ARG A 177 16.22 -13.60 -11.80
C ARG A 177 15.50 -12.26 -11.53
N TRP A 178 16.21 -11.23 -11.06
CA TRP A 178 15.69 -9.90 -10.78
C TRP A 178 15.56 -9.00 -12.03
N LEU A 179 16.50 -9.10 -12.95
CA LEU A 179 16.46 -8.33 -14.19
C LEU A 179 15.32 -8.76 -15.13
N LEU A 180 14.97 -10.04 -15.14
CA LEU A 180 13.86 -10.55 -15.96
C LEU A 180 12.48 -10.10 -15.44
N ASN A 181 12.30 -9.93 -14.15
CA ASN A 181 11.03 -9.45 -13.59
C ASN A 181 10.86 -7.93 -13.78
N LEU A 182 11.94 -7.16 -13.71
CA LEU A 182 11.91 -5.72 -13.99
C LEU A 182 11.62 -5.45 -15.48
N TRP A 183 12.20 -6.27 -16.37
CA TRP A 183 11.95 -6.17 -17.80
C TRP A 183 10.51 -6.56 -18.19
N ARG A 184 9.94 -7.57 -17.55
CA ARG A 184 8.52 -7.95 -17.71
C ARG A 184 7.57 -6.84 -17.23
N TYR A 185 7.87 -6.18 -16.12
CA TYR A 185 7.03 -5.10 -15.58
C TYR A 185 7.06 -3.84 -16.45
N ILE A 186 8.22 -3.50 -17.00
CA ILE A 186 8.37 -2.33 -17.91
C ILE A 186 7.76 -2.63 -19.28
N SER A 187 7.95 -3.82 -19.84
CA SER A 187 7.39 -4.21 -21.14
C SER A 187 5.85 -4.21 -21.16
N THR A 188 5.19 -4.68 -20.10
CA THR A 188 3.72 -4.72 -20.05
C THR A 188 3.09 -3.34 -19.91
N ARG A 189 3.78 -2.35 -19.32
CA ARG A 189 3.29 -0.96 -19.27
C ARG A 189 3.53 -0.16 -20.55
N LEU A 190 4.63 -0.42 -21.26
CA LEU A 190 4.91 0.22 -22.53
C LEU A 190 3.99 -0.29 -23.65
N LEU A 191 3.72 -1.58 -23.73
CA LEU A 191 2.83 -2.17 -24.72
C LEU A 191 1.37 -1.70 -24.59
N ARG A 192 0.89 -1.44 -23.35
CA ARG A 192 -0.47 -0.85 -23.17
C ARG A 192 -0.58 0.60 -23.61
N ARG A 193 0.52 1.39 -23.58
CA ARG A 193 0.51 2.78 -24.07
C ARG A 193 0.63 2.88 -25.59
N VAL A 194 1.28 1.94 -26.24
CA VAL A 194 1.43 1.92 -27.70
C VAL A 194 0.15 1.41 -28.36
N SER A 195 -0.54 0.42 -27.79
CA SER A 195 -1.80 -0.10 -28.31
C SER A 195 -2.95 0.92 -28.26
N GLN A 196 -2.97 1.85 -27.31
CA GLN A 196 -3.99 2.91 -27.27
C GLN A 196 -3.74 4.07 -28.24
N LYS A 197 -2.51 4.25 -28.75
CA LYS A 197 -2.23 5.30 -29.75
C LYS A 197 -2.38 4.86 -31.19
N MET A 198 -2.46 3.54 -31.46
CA MET A 198 -2.65 3.03 -32.81
C MET A 198 -4.12 2.96 -33.28
N PHE A 199 -5.10 3.16 -32.40
CA PHE A 199 -6.52 3.18 -32.77
C PHE A 199 -7.07 4.56 -33.16
N TYR A 200 -6.25 5.62 -33.13
CA TYR A 200 -6.69 6.98 -33.46
C TYR A 200 -6.13 7.55 -34.77
N VAL A 201 -5.56 6.71 -35.65
CA VAL A 201 -5.11 7.13 -36.97
C VAL A 201 -5.59 6.13 -38.03
N ARG A 202 -6.91 5.97 -38.12
CA ARG A 202 -7.59 5.48 -39.34
C ARG A 202 -9.07 5.80 -39.24
N CYS A 203 -9.46 6.98 -39.57
CA CYS A 203 -10.66 7.37 -40.33
C CYS A 203 -10.44 8.78 -40.79
#